data_253b5c64b80fcffd9b419af405b80808
#
_entry.id   253b5c64b80fcffd9b419af405b80808
#
_cell.length_a   1.000
_cell.length_b   1.000
_cell.length_c   1.000
_cell.angle_alpha   90.00
_cell.angle_beta   90.00
_cell.angle_gamma   90.00
#
_symmetry.space_group_name_H-M   'P 1'
#
loop_
_entity.id
_entity.type
_entity.pdbx_description
1 polymer ?
#
loop_
_entity_poly.entity_id
_entity_poly.type
_entity_poly.pdbx_seq_one_letter_code
_entity_poly.pdbx_strand_id
1 'polypeptide(L)'
;MTMKKSFKLSRVAYSISIAIPLSFFSLQLMASDDNYNNIIFPEIEAPSNCDEVAILGKCKKYDGTDPLDTLYSSAGDSTRLYKIENSFGFYVDKKQPSNGNVIIINSPGSLGGVIRGISTNWLEGVSFNDNRIFINLNGQELKWNHTNNGPKIGDGGWISAAAATAGKQLSNNSVYIKNTIFSESGSIFGAYANSASSSYYPPFSQSTITGNTVILDNVTMKPNTSYEPGWGAIVAGAYLFSPTPTFDDSAKSESIDMSNNSVYIKKSNLALDSIAGAFVYTDADSGSFKSNNNLTFIDSSTVNTGDNVYNRLYSASAPNSQDNVLSIQNSTLNISTDKKYYSIRAVYSADKTAENNRLNISNTTINTLNENNVSAKNVDITGGYSYETSRNNKVILDNSVLGRKVTSVNGGISNGYYEKSQIVADNNLVILNKTNMHNDLSVKGGYIHTVTPDKTQ
;
A
#
# COMPACT_ATOMS: atom_id res chain seq x y z
N MET A 1 36.39 24.77 -61.83
CA MET A 1 35.03 24.26 -61.88
C MET A 1 34.83 23.32 -60.68
N THR A 2 34.36 23.90 -59.55
CA THR A 2 34.39 23.21 -58.27
C THR A 2 32.92 22.97 -57.86
N MET A 3 32.47 21.71 -57.91
CA MET A 3 31.12 21.33 -57.46
C MET A 3 31.08 21.22 -55.92
N LYS A 4 30.32 22.10 -55.29
CA LYS A 4 29.90 21.94 -53.88
C LYS A 4 28.66 21.04 -53.82
N LYS A 5 28.82 19.83 -53.27
CA LYS A 5 27.69 18.98 -52.86
C LYS A 5 27.23 19.41 -51.48
N SER A 6 26.05 19.96 -51.35
CA SER A 6 25.38 20.23 -50.08
C SER A 6 24.68 18.96 -49.59
N PHE A 7 25.12 18.43 -48.47
CA PHE A 7 24.37 17.40 -47.71
C PHE A 7 23.28 18.06 -46.92
N LYS A 8 22.01 17.79 -47.23
CA LYS A 8 20.88 18.06 -46.36
C LYS A 8 20.80 16.96 -45.31
N LEU A 9 21.18 17.26 -44.06
CA LEU A 9 20.83 16.43 -42.92
C LEU A 9 19.32 16.59 -42.64
N SER A 10 18.54 15.56 -42.86
CA SER A 10 17.19 15.47 -42.34
C SER A 10 17.32 15.21 -40.84
N ARG A 11 16.84 16.18 -40.04
CA ARG A 11 16.68 16.01 -38.61
C ARG A 11 15.48 15.07 -38.39
N VAL A 12 15.74 13.79 -38.19
CA VAL A 12 14.81 12.89 -37.55
C VAL A 12 15.01 13.12 -36.07
N ALA A 13 14.13 13.91 -35.48
CA ALA A 13 14.05 14.03 -34.03
C ALA A 13 13.40 12.77 -33.51
N TYR A 14 14.19 11.81 -33.05
CA TYR A 14 13.71 10.73 -32.21
C TYR A 14 13.38 11.32 -30.84
N SER A 15 12.12 11.55 -30.60
CA SER A 15 11.61 11.76 -29.23
C SER A 15 11.69 10.42 -28.51
N ILE A 16 12.82 10.14 -27.87
CA ILE A 16 12.92 9.05 -26.92
C ILE A 16 12.17 9.54 -25.68
N SER A 17 10.89 9.22 -25.59
CA SER A 17 10.17 9.27 -24.33
C SER A 17 10.72 8.17 -23.45
N ILE A 18 11.72 8.53 -22.65
CA ILE A 18 12.22 7.64 -21.60
C ILE A 18 11.08 7.54 -20.58
N ALA A 19 10.31 6.48 -20.66
CA ALA A 19 9.47 6.04 -19.55
C ALA A 19 10.44 5.63 -18.44
N ILE A 20 10.82 6.58 -17.59
CA ILE A 20 11.61 6.30 -16.38
C ILE A 20 10.70 5.45 -15.52
N PRO A 21 11.05 4.18 -15.23
CA PRO A 21 10.27 3.38 -14.31
C PRO A 21 10.21 4.12 -12.97
N LEU A 22 9.03 4.26 -12.40
CA LEU A 22 8.81 4.85 -11.07
C LEU A 22 9.71 4.22 -9.98
N SER A 23 10.18 2.99 -10.20
CA SER A 23 11.13 2.30 -9.34
C SER A 23 12.46 3.05 -9.13
N PHE A 24 12.87 3.94 -10.05
CA PHE A 24 14.08 4.75 -9.86
C PHE A 24 13.90 5.90 -8.86
N PHE A 25 12.69 6.39 -8.65
CA PHE A 25 12.45 7.47 -7.70
C PHE A 25 12.50 7.02 -6.23
N SER A 26 12.17 5.76 -5.95
CA SER A 26 12.24 5.23 -4.57
C SER A 26 13.67 4.94 -4.10
N LEU A 27 14.59 4.64 -5.01
CA LEU A 27 15.97 4.25 -4.66
C LEU A 27 16.91 5.42 -4.35
N GLN A 28 16.69 6.62 -4.90
CA GLN A 28 17.60 7.75 -4.68
C GLN A 28 17.39 8.50 -3.36
N LEU A 29 16.25 8.33 -2.69
CA LEU A 29 15.90 9.08 -1.48
C LEU A 29 16.35 8.44 -0.17
N MET A 30 16.74 7.17 -0.17
CA MET A 30 17.04 6.45 1.06
C MET A 30 18.52 6.49 1.52
N ALA A 31 19.42 7.09 0.75
CA ALA A 31 20.85 6.96 0.98
C ALA A 31 21.52 8.09 1.77
N SER A 32 20.81 9.11 2.25
CA SER A 32 21.42 10.19 3.06
C SER A 32 20.70 10.41 4.38
N ASP A 33 21.48 10.39 5.46
CA ASP A 33 21.00 10.33 6.85
C ASP A 33 20.17 11.51 7.37
N ASP A 34 20.09 12.65 6.69
CA ASP A 34 19.52 13.86 7.29
C ASP A 34 18.42 14.59 6.48
N ASN A 35 17.97 14.07 5.34
CA ASN A 35 17.14 14.87 4.42
C ASN A 35 15.73 14.29 4.14
N TYR A 36 15.07 13.74 5.17
CA TYR A 36 13.72 13.14 5.03
C TYR A 36 12.58 14.16 4.89
N ASN A 37 12.86 15.44 5.06
CA ASN A 37 11.91 16.51 4.77
C ASN A 37 11.75 16.77 3.26
N ASN A 38 12.52 16.10 2.42
CA ASN A 38 12.57 16.30 0.97
C ASN A 38 12.05 15.10 0.18
N ILE A 39 11.08 14.35 0.71
CA ILE A 39 10.39 13.34 -0.11
C ILE A 39 9.66 14.08 -1.23
N ILE A 40 10.08 13.82 -2.47
CA ILE A 40 9.45 14.41 -3.64
C ILE A 40 8.17 13.64 -3.94
N PHE A 41 7.05 14.36 -3.95
CA PHE A 41 5.78 13.79 -4.39
C PHE A 41 5.85 13.59 -5.92
N PRO A 42 5.64 12.35 -6.42
CA PRO A 42 5.74 12.10 -7.84
C PRO A 42 4.59 12.75 -8.61
N GLU A 43 4.92 13.58 -9.59
CA GLU A 43 3.95 14.10 -10.55
C GLU A 43 3.87 13.16 -11.74
N ILE A 44 2.69 12.59 -11.95
CA ILE A 44 2.45 11.64 -13.03
C ILE A 44 1.22 12.07 -13.80
N GLU A 45 1.33 12.06 -15.10
CA GLU A 45 0.21 12.32 -16.00
C GLU A 45 -0.19 11.04 -16.75
N ALA A 46 -1.49 10.93 -17.02
CA ALA A 46 -1.97 9.90 -17.90
C ALA A 46 -1.44 10.12 -19.33
N PRO A 47 -1.12 9.06 -20.08
CA PRO A 47 -0.75 9.18 -21.48
C PRO A 47 -1.80 9.98 -22.26
N SER A 48 -1.36 10.97 -23.03
CA SER A 48 -2.25 11.82 -23.84
C SER A 48 -2.95 11.03 -24.96
N ASN A 49 -2.29 9.99 -25.45
CA ASN A 49 -2.79 9.10 -26.48
C ASN A 49 -2.64 7.64 -26.08
N CYS A 50 -3.74 6.90 -26.02
CA CYS A 50 -3.72 5.47 -25.75
C CYS A 50 -2.98 4.66 -26.82
N ASP A 51 -2.95 5.13 -28.09
CA ASP A 51 -2.23 4.42 -29.15
C ASP A 51 -0.73 4.38 -28.94
N GLU A 52 -0.15 5.40 -28.29
CA GLU A 52 1.27 5.39 -27.89
C GLU A 52 1.58 4.33 -26.84
N VAL A 53 0.61 4.01 -26.01
CA VAL A 53 0.74 3.02 -24.94
C VAL A 53 0.59 1.59 -25.46
N ALA A 54 -0.01 1.41 -26.64
CA ALA A 54 -0.16 0.09 -27.27
C ALA A 54 1.20 -0.62 -27.51
N ILE A 55 2.30 0.13 -27.58
CA ILE A 55 3.67 -0.43 -27.67
C ILE A 55 4.07 -1.12 -26.36
N LEU A 56 3.55 -0.64 -25.22
CA LEU A 56 3.84 -1.14 -23.87
C LEU A 56 2.77 -2.12 -23.36
N GLY A 57 1.66 -2.24 -24.08
CA GLY A 57 0.51 -3.06 -23.70
C GLY A 57 -0.79 -2.47 -24.21
N LYS A 58 -1.92 -3.00 -23.72
CA LYS A 58 -3.24 -2.54 -24.12
C LYS A 58 -3.65 -1.29 -23.34
N CYS A 59 -4.29 -0.33 -24.02
CA CYS A 59 -4.87 0.85 -23.39
C CYS A 59 -6.38 0.91 -23.58
N LYS A 60 -7.11 1.24 -22.52
CA LYS A 60 -8.53 1.56 -22.55
C LYS A 60 -8.81 2.87 -21.82
N LYS A 61 -9.41 3.81 -22.54
CA LYS A 61 -9.90 5.06 -21.98
C LYS A 61 -11.41 4.97 -21.83
N TYR A 62 -11.89 5.31 -20.66
CA TYR A 62 -13.30 5.47 -20.38
C TYR A 62 -13.71 6.92 -20.64
N ASP A 63 -14.62 7.13 -21.58
CA ASP A 63 -15.09 8.44 -22.05
C ASP A 63 -16.45 8.87 -21.47
N GLY A 64 -17.05 8.02 -20.62
CA GLY A 64 -18.36 8.28 -20.02
C GLY A 64 -19.55 7.82 -20.84
N THR A 65 -19.35 7.29 -22.04
CA THR A 65 -20.45 6.83 -22.92
C THR A 65 -20.94 5.43 -22.57
N ASP A 66 -20.03 4.56 -22.10
CA ASP A 66 -20.36 3.21 -21.67
C ASP A 66 -20.37 3.12 -20.14
N PRO A 67 -21.25 2.33 -19.52
CA PRO A 67 -21.13 2.00 -18.11
C PRO A 67 -19.77 1.36 -17.82
N LEU A 68 -19.11 1.72 -16.69
CA LEU A 68 -17.86 1.08 -16.27
C LEU A 68 -17.98 -0.44 -16.11
N ASP A 69 -19.20 -0.95 -16.11
CA ASP A 69 -19.53 -2.35 -15.95
C ASP A 69 -19.87 -3.08 -17.27
N THR A 70 -19.65 -2.45 -18.44
CA THR A 70 -19.94 -3.05 -19.74
C THR A 70 -18.86 -4.04 -20.18
N LEU A 71 -19.30 -5.18 -20.70
CA LEU A 71 -18.43 -6.24 -21.22
C LEU A 71 -17.78 -5.87 -22.55
N TYR A 72 -16.46 -5.95 -22.60
CA TYR A 72 -15.70 -5.96 -23.84
C TYR A 72 -14.94 -7.29 -23.96
N SER A 73 -15.41 -8.21 -24.77
CA SER A 73 -14.66 -9.41 -25.12
C SER A 73 -14.28 -9.39 -26.58
N SER A 74 -12.99 -9.45 -26.90
CA SER A 74 -12.55 -9.84 -28.23
C SER A 74 -12.27 -11.34 -28.24
N ALA A 75 -13.00 -12.10 -29.05
CA ALA A 75 -12.77 -13.53 -29.21
C ALA A 75 -11.37 -13.77 -29.77
N GLY A 76 -10.60 -14.65 -29.13
CA GLY A 76 -9.29 -15.10 -29.63
C GLY A 76 -8.06 -14.48 -29.01
N ASP A 77 -8.19 -13.48 -28.13
CA ASP A 77 -7.06 -12.85 -27.44
C ASP A 77 -6.85 -13.44 -26.04
N SER A 78 -5.60 -13.75 -25.68
CA SER A 78 -5.26 -14.26 -24.34
C SER A 78 -5.38 -13.19 -23.24
N THR A 79 -5.42 -11.92 -23.63
CA THR A 79 -5.64 -10.79 -22.74
C THR A 79 -6.83 -9.99 -23.25
N ARG A 80 -7.87 -9.88 -22.46
CA ARG A 80 -9.11 -9.22 -22.85
C ARG A 80 -9.61 -8.28 -21.76
N LEU A 81 -10.27 -7.20 -22.19
CA LEU A 81 -11.03 -6.34 -21.32
C LEU A 81 -12.41 -6.97 -21.13
N TYR A 82 -12.84 -7.23 -19.90
CA TYR A 82 -14.16 -7.75 -19.66
C TYR A 82 -14.67 -7.50 -18.24
N LYS A 83 -15.97 -7.70 -18.06
CA LYS A 83 -16.65 -7.69 -16.78
C LYS A 83 -16.70 -9.12 -16.24
N ILE A 84 -16.22 -9.31 -15.01
CA ILE A 84 -16.57 -10.44 -14.17
C ILE A 84 -17.29 -9.89 -12.96
N GLU A 85 -18.55 -10.26 -12.76
CA GLU A 85 -19.29 -9.96 -11.53
C GLU A 85 -19.06 -8.54 -10.99
N ASN A 86 -19.37 -7.53 -11.78
CA ASN A 86 -19.15 -6.12 -11.45
C ASN A 86 -17.67 -5.63 -11.46
N SER A 87 -16.76 -6.35 -12.10
CA SER A 87 -15.39 -5.91 -12.29
C SER A 87 -15.16 -5.33 -13.68
N PHE A 88 -14.39 -4.26 -13.75
CA PHE A 88 -13.94 -3.64 -15.00
C PHE A 88 -12.41 -3.75 -15.07
N GLY A 89 -11.87 -4.19 -16.19
CA GLY A 89 -10.45 -4.26 -16.39
C GLY A 89 -9.97 -5.29 -17.39
N PHE A 90 -8.64 -5.42 -17.49
CA PHE A 90 -8.03 -6.47 -18.30
C PHE A 90 -7.97 -7.78 -17.52
N TYR A 91 -8.11 -8.87 -18.24
CA TYR A 91 -8.06 -10.22 -17.67
C TYR A 91 -7.25 -11.16 -18.54
N VAL A 92 -6.53 -12.07 -17.90
CA VAL A 92 -5.74 -13.11 -18.54
C VAL A 92 -6.27 -14.48 -18.12
N ASP A 93 -6.57 -15.33 -19.11
CA ASP A 93 -7.06 -16.69 -18.92
C ASP A 93 -6.02 -17.79 -19.18
N LYS A 94 -4.81 -17.40 -19.58
CA LYS A 94 -3.67 -18.30 -19.82
C LYS A 94 -2.42 -17.82 -19.08
N LYS A 95 -1.51 -18.74 -18.75
CA LYS A 95 -0.21 -18.44 -18.10
C LYS A 95 0.71 -17.64 -19.05
N GLN A 96 0.35 -16.43 -19.38
CA GLN A 96 1.19 -15.53 -20.18
C GLN A 96 1.46 -14.25 -19.39
N PRO A 97 2.69 -13.74 -19.45
CA PRO A 97 2.97 -12.42 -18.90
C PRO A 97 2.12 -11.38 -19.63
N SER A 98 1.55 -10.44 -18.88
CA SER A 98 0.82 -9.31 -19.45
C SER A 98 1.27 -8.04 -18.76
N ASN A 99 2.01 -7.24 -19.51
CA ASN A 99 2.71 -6.06 -19.00
C ASN A 99 2.25 -4.80 -19.72
N GLY A 100 2.35 -3.67 -19.03
CA GLY A 100 2.16 -2.36 -19.61
C GLY A 100 0.71 -2.02 -19.97
N ASN A 101 -0.28 -2.73 -19.41
CA ASN A 101 -1.68 -2.39 -19.65
C ASN A 101 -2.04 -1.08 -18.92
N VAL A 102 -2.87 -0.26 -19.57
CA VAL A 102 -3.27 1.05 -19.04
C VAL A 102 -4.79 1.21 -19.07
N ILE A 103 -5.34 1.66 -17.94
CA ILE A 103 -6.73 2.09 -17.84
C ILE A 103 -6.73 3.58 -17.52
N ILE A 104 -7.50 4.36 -18.27
CA ILE A 104 -7.69 5.79 -18.05
C ILE A 104 -9.17 6.07 -17.81
N ILE A 105 -9.51 6.63 -16.66
CA ILE A 105 -10.86 7.05 -16.29
C ILE A 105 -10.83 8.55 -16.02
N ASN A 106 -11.44 9.32 -16.94
CA ASN A 106 -11.50 10.77 -16.86
C ASN A 106 -12.93 11.34 -16.94
N SER A 107 -13.92 10.48 -16.83
CA SER A 107 -15.33 10.84 -16.77
C SER A 107 -16.00 10.16 -15.57
N PRO A 108 -16.96 10.84 -14.92
CA PRO A 108 -17.67 10.28 -13.78
C PRO A 108 -18.51 9.06 -14.22
N GLY A 109 -18.70 8.14 -13.30
CA GLY A 109 -19.46 6.92 -13.56
C GLY A 109 -19.88 6.25 -12.26
N SER A 110 -20.45 5.06 -12.40
CA SER A 110 -20.75 4.19 -11.28
C SER A 110 -19.84 2.97 -11.36
N LEU A 111 -19.08 2.74 -10.29
CA LEU A 111 -18.22 1.58 -10.14
C LEU A 111 -19.01 0.48 -9.42
N GLY A 112 -19.27 -0.62 -10.12
CA GLY A 112 -20.02 -1.74 -9.58
C GLY A 112 -19.20 -2.72 -8.76
N GLY A 113 -18.06 -2.33 -8.23
CA GLY A 113 -17.24 -3.19 -7.37
C GLY A 113 -15.74 -3.03 -7.60
N VAL A 114 -15.16 -3.49 -8.71
CA VAL A 114 -13.71 -3.64 -8.87
C VAL A 114 -13.18 -3.06 -10.19
N ILE A 115 -12.08 -2.30 -10.12
CA ILE A 115 -11.28 -1.93 -11.29
C ILE A 115 -9.93 -2.64 -11.20
N ARG A 116 -9.54 -3.37 -12.26
CA ARG A 116 -8.26 -4.07 -12.35
C ARG A 116 -7.51 -3.72 -13.63
N GLY A 117 -6.31 -3.16 -13.48
CA GLY A 117 -5.40 -2.93 -14.61
C GLY A 117 -5.11 -4.21 -15.35
N ILE A 118 -4.84 -5.27 -14.60
CA ILE A 118 -4.74 -6.65 -15.09
C ILE A 118 -5.11 -7.62 -13.96
N SER A 119 -5.79 -8.70 -14.28
CA SER A 119 -6.08 -9.73 -13.29
C SER A 119 -6.13 -11.12 -13.88
N THR A 120 -5.99 -12.11 -13.03
CA THR A 120 -6.29 -13.51 -13.31
C THR A 120 -6.94 -14.14 -12.09
N ASN A 121 -7.83 -15.08 -12.33
CA ASN A 121 -8.33 -15.99 -11.30
C ASN A 121 -7.68 -17.36 -11.54
N TRP A 122 -7.14 -17.97 -10.50
CA TRP A 122 -6.73 -19.38 -10.51
C TRP A 122 -5.51 -19.77 -11.36
N LEU A 123 -4.78 -18.80 -11.92
CA LEU A 123 -3.54 -19.08 -12.64
C LEU A 123 -2.32 -18.80 -11.76
N GLU A 124 -1.55 -19.85 -11.50
CA GLU A 124 -0.31 -19.75 -10.78
C GLU A 124 0.85 -19.29 -11.66
N GLY A 125 1.85 -18.66 -11.03
CA GLY A 125 3.10 -18.32 -11.67
C GLY A 125 2.99 -17.25 -12.77
N VAL A 126 1.94 -16.41 -12.75
CA VAL A 126 1.79 -15.30 -13.67
C VAL A 126 2.73 -14.13 -13.29
N SER A 127 3.13 -13.37 -14.31
CA SER A 127 3.90 -12.14 -14.13
C SER A 127 3.14 -10.97 -14.72
N PHE A 128 2.86 -9.96 -13.88
CA PHE A 128 2.17 -8.73 -14.27
C PHE A 128 3.02 -7.54 -13.87
N ASN A 129 3.59 -6.86 -14.84
CA ASN A 129 4.50 -5.75 -14.61
C ASN A 129 4.05 -4.50 -15.36
N ASP A 130 4.38 -3.33 -14.80
CA ASP A 130 4.19 -2.03 -15.44
C ASP A 130 2.73 -1.69 -15.80
N ASN A 131 1.75 -2.34 -15.16
CA ASN A 131 0.34 -2.04 -15.41
C ASN A 131 -0.08 -0.79 -14.63
N ARG A 132 -0.94 0.04 -15.22
CA ARG A 132 -1.25 1.36 -14.69
C ARG A 132 -2.73 1.69 -14.77
N ILE A 133 -3.24 2.34 -13.72
CA ILE A 133 -4.57 2.92 -13.69
C ILE A 133 -4.43 4.41 -13.42
N PHE A 134 -5.08 5.24 -14.24
CA PHE A 134 -5.18 6.68 -14.06
C PHE A 134 -6.63 7.08 -13.89
N ILE A 135 -6.95 7.77 -12.80
CA ILE A 135 -8.28 8.32 -12.54
C ILE A 135 -8.14 9.81 -12.26
N ASN A 136 -8.78 10.65 -13.06
CA ASN A 136 -8.86 12.08 -12.84
C ASN A 136 -10.23 12.58 -13.26
N LEU A 137 -11.10 12.85 -12.30
CA LEU A 137 -12.48 13.27 -12.57
C LEU A 137 -12.68 14.78 -12.46
N ASN A 138 -11.60 15.56 -12.35
CA ASN A 138 -11.67 17.01 -12.22
C ASN A 138 -12.61 17.50 -11.09
N GLY A 139 -12.56 16.83 -9.95
CA GLY A 139 -13.38 17.13 -8.77
C GLY A 139 -14.79 16.54 -8.79
N GLN A 140 -15.10 15.72 -9.78
CA GLN A 140 -16.40 15.02 -9.83
C GLN A 140 -16.39 13.73 -9.02
N GLU A 141 -17.60 13.23 -8.72
CA GLU A 141 -17.78 12.03 -7.92
C GLU A 141 -17.80 10.75 -8.78
N LEU A 142 -17.02 9.76 -8.34
CA LEU A 142 -17.16 8.37 -8.74
C LEU A 142 -18.05 7.67 -7.73
N LYS A 143 -19.21 7.21 -8.17
CA LYS A 143 -20.10 6.43 -7.31
C LYS A 143 -19.55 5.02 -7.16
N TRP A 144 -19.30 4.62 -5.94
CA TRP A 144 -18.84 3.28 -5.61
C TRP A 144 -20.03 2.48 -5.07
N ASN A 145 -20.51 1.53 -5.86
CA ASN A 145 -21.66 0.71 -5.48
C ASN A 145 -21.15 -0.61 -4.90
N HIS A 146 -21.27 -0.76 -3.59
CA HIS A 146 -21.01 -2.03 -2.94
C HIS A 146 -22.20 -2.97 -3.16
N THR A 147 -22.03 -4.04 -3.91
CA THR A 147 -23.01 -5.11 -3.97
C THR A 147 -22.67 -6.13 -2.88
N ASN A 148 -23.65 -6.52 -2.07
CA ASN A 148 -23.54 -7.41 -0.91
C ASN A 148 -23.00 -8.83 -1.19
N ASN A 149 -22.48 -9.12 -2.38
CA ASN A 149 -22.09 -10.44 -2.83
C ASN A 149 -20.62 -10.52 -3.31
N GLY A 150 -19.78 -9.55 -2.96
CA GLY A 150 -18.33 -9.63 -3.26
C GLY A 150 -17.61 -10.60 -2.32
N PRO A 151 -16.43 -11.10 -2.70
CA PRO A 151 -15.62 -11.91 -1.79
C PRO A 151 -15.33 -11.12 -0.52
N LYS A 152 -15.44 -11.75 0.62
CA LYS A 152 -15.35 -11.21 1.99
C LYS A 152 -14.03 -10.49 2.38
N ILE A 153 -13.25 -10.06 1.42
CA ILE A 153 -12.11 -9.18 1.64
C ILE A 153 -12.63 -7.76 1.58
N GLY A 154 -13.03 -7.24 2.73
CA GLY A 154 -13.64 -5.95 2.85
C GLY A 154 -14.70 -5.77 1.76
N ASP A 155 -15.94 -6.14 2.00
CA ASP A 155 -17.07 -6.17 1.06
C ASP A 155 -17.33 -4.88 0.26
N GLY A 156 -16.34 -4.00 0.21
CA GLY A 156 -16.26 -2.80 -0.62
C GLY A 156 -15.50 -3.08 -1.91
N GLY A 157 -15.80 -2.34 -2.95
CA GLY A 157 -15.04 -2.40 -4.18
C GLY A 157 -13.56 -2.10 -3.98
N TRP A 158 -12.74 -2.55 -4.89
CA TRP A 158 -11.31 -2.29 -4.86
C TRP A 158 -10.77 -1.85 -6.23
N ILE A 159 -9.69 -1.10 -6.21
CA ILE A 159 -8.94 -0.71 -7.39
C ILE A 159 -7.55 -1.31 -7.27
N SER A 160 -7.10 -2.06 -8.28
CA SER A 160 -5.73 -2.59 -8.29
C SER A 160 -5.12 -2.54 -9.69
N ALA A 161 -3.88 -2.06 -9.82
CA ALA A 161 -3.21 -2.08 -11.11
C ALA A 161 -2.88 -3.51 -11.55
N ALA A 162 -2.55 -4.39 -10.61
CA ALA A 162 -2.39 -5.82 -10.86
C ALA A 162 -3.03 -6.64 -9.74
N ALA A 163 -3.72 -7.74 -10.10
CA ALA A 163 -4.30 -8.67 -9.15
C ALA A 163 -4.09 -10.12 -9.60
N ALA A 164 -3.50 -10.94 -8.73
CA ALA A 164 -3.25 -12.34 -9.04
C ALA A 164 -3.43 -13.25 -7.82
N THR A 165 -3.89 -14.46 -8.09
CA THR A 165 -3.78 -15.56 -7.13
C THR A 165 -2.44 -16.25 -7.36
N ALA A 166 -1.62 -16.40 -6.32
CA ALA A 166 -0.30 -17.03 -6.41
C ALA A 166 0.61 -16.45 -7.54
N GLY A 167 0.62 -15.13 -7.67
CA GLY A 167 1.42 -14.46 -8.70
C GLY A 167 2.93 -14.60 -8.44
N LYS A 168 3.68 -14.95 -9.49
CA LYS A 168 5.15 -15.08 -9.41
C LYS A 168 5.84 -13.73 -9.35
N GLN A 169 5.38 -12.76 -10.15
CA GLN A 169 5.96 -11.44 -10.20
C GLN A 169 4.87 -10.39 -10.43
N LEU A 170 4.73 -9.46 -9.50
CA LEU A 170 3.86 -8.30 -9.59
C LEU A 170 4.71 -7.06 -9.35
N SER A 171 5.28 -6.48 -10.41
CA SER A 171 6.28 -5.43 -10.24
C SER A 171 5.91 -4.15 -11.00
N ASN A 172 6.24 -3.00 -10.40
CA ASN A 172 6.09 -1.68 -10.99
C ASN A 172 4.65 -1.33 -11.41
N ASN A 173 3.66 -1.96 -10.80
CA ASN A 173 2.27 -1.64 -11.10
C ASN A 173 1.85 -0.39 -10.31
N SER A 174 1.04 0.47 -10.92
CA SER A 174 0.68 1.73 -10.26
C SER A 174 -0.77 2.14 -10.44
N VAL A 175 -1.33 2.70 -9.37
CA VAL A 175 -2.63 3.38 -9.37
C VAL A 175 -2.40 4.86 -9.07
N TYR A 176 -2.82 5.72 -9.98
CA TYR A 176 -2.76 7.16 -9.81
C TYR A 176 -4.16 7.76 -9.86
N ILE A 177 -4.55 8.41 -8.78
CA ILE A 177 -5.86 9.04 -8.64
C ILE A 177 -5.68 10.51 -8.28
N LYS A 178 -6.29 11.39 -9.07
CA LYS A 178 -6.19 12.83 -8.89
C LYS A 178 -7.55 13.50 -8.97
N ASN A 179 -7.76 14.57 -8.18
CA ASN A 179 -8.95 15.39 -8.26
C ASN A 179 -10.26 14.57 -8.34
N THR A 180 -10.42 13.60 -7.47
CA THR A 180 -11.53 12.64 -7.53
C THR A 180 -12.22 12.53 -6.17
N ILE A 181 -13.55 12.49 -6.19
CA ILE A 181 -14.37 12.23 -5.02
C ILE A 181 -14.96 10.83 -5.14
N PHE A 182 -14.70 9.97 -4.17
CA PHE A 182 -15.39 8.68 -4.05
C PHE A 182 -16.59 8.81 -3.14
N SER A 183 -17.73 8.31 -3.56
CA SER A 183 -18.96 8.33 -2.77
C SER A 183 -18.86 7.58 -1.45
N GLU A 184 -17.98 6.59 -1.40
CA GLU A 184 -17.70 5.76 -0.23
C GLU A 184 -16.22 5.37 -0.20
N SER A 185 -15.72 4.95 0.96
CA SER A 185 -14.36 4.40 1.07
C SER A 185 -14.26 3.00 0.49
N GLY A 186 -13.13 2.69 -0.12
CA GLY A 186 -12.82 1.39 -0.68
C GLY A 186 -11.31 1.14 -0.74
N SER A 187 -10.90 -0.07 -1.06
CA SER A 187 -9.49 -0.43 -1.05
C SER A 187 -8.78 -0.12 -2.37
N ILE A 188 -7.52 0.33 -2.30
CA ILE A 188 -6.71 0.69 -3.46
C ILE A 188 -5.32 0.05 -3.33
N PHE A 189 -4.92 -0.70 -4.35
CA PHE A 189 -3.66 -1.44 -4.37
C PHE A 189 -2.87 -1.18 -5.66
N GLY A 190 -1.57 -0.94 -5.54
CA GLY A 190 -0.66 -1.02 -6.68
C GLY A 190 -0.61 -2.46 -7.20
N ALA A 191 -0.40 -3.42 -6.29
CA ALA A 191 -0.53 -4.84 -6.57
C ALA A 191 -1.28 -5.57 -5.44
N TYR A 192 -2.15 -6.49 -5.83
CA TYR A 192 -2.89 -7.37 -4.94
C TYR A 192 -2.53 -8.83 -5.22
N ALA A 193 -2.05 -9.54 -4.23
CA ALA A 193 -1.79 -10.96 -4.29
C ALA A 193 -2.66 -11.68 -3.26
N ASN A 194 -3.25 -12.80 -3.67
CA ASN A 194 -4.03 -13.67 -2.80
C ASN A 194 -3.44 -15.07 -2.82
N SER A 195 -3.07 -15.63 -1.68
CA SER A 195 -2.85 -17.05 -1.52
C SER A 195 -4.18 -17.68 -1.13
N ALA A 196 -4.91 -18.19 -2.09
CA ALA A 196 -6.11 -18.95 -1.78
C ALA A 196 -5.72 -20.21 -1.00
N SER A 197 -6.14 -20.26 0.26
CA SER A 197 -5.97 -21.41 1.12
C SER A 197 -6.99 -22.48 0.78
N SER A 198 -6.79 -23.19 -0.29
CA SER A 198 -7.43 -24.47 -0.45
C SER A 198 -6.34 -25.51 -0.69
N SER A 199 -6.56 -26.72 -0.21
CA SER A 199 -5.72 -27.89 -0.49
C SER A 199 -5.49 -28.17 -1.98
N TYR A 200 -6.01 -27.33 -2.87
CA TYR A 200 -5.89 -27.40 -4.31
C TYR A 200 -4.84 -26.45 -4.91
N TYR A 201 -4.24 -25.54 -4.11
CA TYR A 201 -3.29 -24.56 -4.65
C TYR A 201 -1.93 -24.78 -4.00
N PRO A 202 -0.88 -24.98 -4.82
CA PRO A 202 0.46 -24.99 -4.31
C PRO A 202 0.78 -23.66 -3.64
N PRO A 203 1.56 -23.71 -2.58
CA PRO A 203 2.04 -22.54 -1.89
C PRO A 203 2.81 -21.59 -2.83
N PHE A 204 2.94 -20.32 -2.44
CA PHE A 204 3.75 -19.35 -3.17
C PHE A 204 5.21 -19.77 -3.22
N SER A 205 5.67 -20.35 -4.30
CA SER A 205 7.09 -20.56 -4.50
C SER A 205 7.74 -19.30 -5.08
N GLN A 206 8.57 -18.61 -4.33
CA GLN A 206 9.32 -17.44 -4.76
C GLN A 206 8.47 -16.38 -5.49
N SER A 207 7.78 -15.53 -4.73
CA SER A 207 7.02 -14.42 -5.27
C SER A 207 7.75 -13.09 -5.07
N THR A 208 7.71 -12.23 -6.09
CA THR A 208 8.27 -10.88 -6.06
C THR A 208 7.14 -9.88 -6.29
N ILE A 209 6.84 -9.06 -5.28
CA ILE A 209 5.79 -8.03 -5.33
C ILE A 209 6.44 -6.70 -5.02
N THR A 210 7.12 -6.10 -6.03
CA THR A 210 8.06 -5.01 -5.80
C THR A 210 7.81 -3.81 -6.69
N GLY A 211 8.17 -2.61 -6.20
CA GLY A 211 8.08 -1.38 -6.98
C GLY A 211 6.65 -0.92 -7.26
N ASN A 212 5.66 -1.49 -6.60
CA ASN A 212 4.26 -1.13 -6.84
C ASN A 212 3.90 0.16 -6.09
N THR A 213 3.06 1.00 -6.70
CA THR A 213 2.82 2.34 -6.19
C THR A 213 1.34 2.72 -6.23
N VAL A 214 0.89 3.41 -5.17
CA VAL A 214 -0.39 4.12 -5.14
C VAL A 214 -0.12 5.60 -4.90
N ILE A 215 -0.73 6.46 -5.72
CA ILE A 215 -0.63 7.91 -5.59
C ILE A 215 -2.03 8.50 -5.54
N LEU A 216 -2.33 9.21 -4.46
CA LEU A 216 -3.59 9.92 -4.25
C LEU A 216 -3.29 11.42 -4.11
N ASP A 217 -3.71 12.25 -5.07
CA ASP A 217 -3.51 13.70 -5.07
C ASP A 217 -4.85 14.42 -5.16
N ASN A 218 -5.21 15.18 -4.13
CA ASN A 218 -6.48 15.87 -4.04
C ASN A 218 -7.69 14.93 -4.18
N VAL A 219 -7.69 13.85 -3.39
CA VAL A 219 -8.71 12.81 -3.39
C VAL A 219 -9.56 12.92 -2.13
N THR A 220 -10.88 12.80 -2.29
CA THR A 220 -11.81 12.67 -1.16
C THR A 220 -12.44 11.28 -1.18
N MET A 221 -12.35 10.56 -0.07
CA MET A 221 -13.10 9.32 0.17
C MET A 221 -14.07 9.55 1.33
N LYS A 222 -15.35 9.43 1.06
CA LYS A 222 -16.39 9.56 2.10
C LYS A 222 -16.43 8.28 2.94
N PRO A 223 -16.78 8.37 4.24
CA PRO A 223 -16.97 7.18 5.07
C PRO A 223 -18.00 6.24 4.47
N ASN A 224 -17.75 4.95 4.55
CA ASN A 224 -18.76 3.97 4.20
C ASN A 224 -19.77 3.85 5.36
N THR A 225 -21.04 4.13 5.08
CA THR A 225 -22.13 4.08 6.06
C THR A 225 -22.89 2.76 6.09
N SER A 226 -22.67 1.91 5.08
CA SER A 226 -23.38 0.63 4.89
C SER A 226 -22.58 -0.59 5.39
N TYR A 227 -21.44 -0.36 6.01
CA TYR A 227 -20.49 -1.43 6.35
C TYR A 227 -20.80 -2.12 7.69
N GLU A 228 -20.90 -3.44 7.66
CA GLU A 228 -20.74 -4.20 8.89
C GLU A 228 -19.29 -4.13 9.39
N PRO A 229 -19.01 -3.95 10.69
CA PRO A 229 -17.66 -3.82 11.20
C PRO A 229 -16.87 -5.11 11.00
N GLY A 230 -15.93 -5.12 10.07
CA GLY A 230 -15.09 -6.29 9.83
C GLY A 230 -13.79 -5.99 9.09
N TRP A 231 -13.86 -5.37 7.93
CA TRP A 231 -12.72 -5.13 7.06
C TRP A 231 -12.78 -3.73 6.49
N GLY A 232 -11.92 -2.87 6.96
CA GLY A 232 -11.90 -1.48 6.53
C GLY A 232 -11.24 -1.25 5.18
N ALA A 233 -11.38 -0.04 4.67
CA ALA A 233 -10.73 0.38 3.45
C ALA A 233 -9.21 0.45 3.64
N ILE A 234 -8.46 -0.17 2.72
CA ILE A 234 -7.00 -0.28 2.77
C ILE A 234 -6.39 0.37 1.54
N VAL A 235 -5.38 1.22 1.74
CA VAL A 235 -4.53 1.72 0.64
C VAL A 235 -3.14 1.12 0.80
N ALA A 236 -2.67 0.36 -0.18
CA ALA A 236 -1.34 -0.22 -0.13
C ALA A 236 -0.64 -0.21 -1.50
N GLY A 237 0.67 0.05 -1.49
CA GLY A 237 1.51 -0.15 -2.67
C GLY A 237 1.47 -1.61 -3.11
N ALA A 238 1.68 -2.52 -2.16
CA ALA A 238 1.50 -3.96 -2.33
C ALA A 238 0.69 -4.56 -1.18
N TYR A 239 -0.24 -5.43 -1.51
CA TYR A 239 -1.05 -6.15 -0.53
C TYR A 239 -1.00 -7.64 -0.79
N LEU A 240 -0.62 -8.42 0.23
CA LEU A 240 -0.66 -9.88 0.21
C LEU A 240 -1.67 -10.37 1.23
N PHE A 241 -2.68 -11.06 0.76
CA PHE A 241 -3.67 -11.72 1.59
C PHE A 241 -3.40 -13.22 1.65
N SER A 242 -3.12 -13.74 2.84
CA SER A 242 -2.93 -15.17 3.10
C SER A 242 -3.72 -15.58 4.34
N PRO A 243 -4.99 -15.99 4.18
CA PRO A 243 -5.89 -16.23 5.33
C PRO A 243 -5.57 -17.47 6.14
N THR A 244 -4.86 -18.41 5.57
CA THR A 244 -4.39 -19.61 6.29
C THR A 244 -3.05 -20.04 5.72
N PRO A 245 -2.06 -20.25 6.55
CA PRO A 245 -0.84 -20.88 6.13
C PRO A 245 -1.06 -22.39 6.13
N THR A 246 -1.52 -22.95 5.07
CA THR A 246 -1.22 -24.35 4.81
C THR A 246 0.19 -24.41 4.23
N PHE A 247 1.15 -23.97 5.02
CA PHE A 247 2.53 -24.28 4.72
C PHE A 247 2.72 -25.72 5.18
N ASP A 248 2.65 -26.62 4.24
CA ASP A 248 3.23 -27.93 4.41
C ASP A 248 4.69 -27.72 4.88
N ASP A 249 5.12 -28.45 5.88
CA ASP A 249 6.49 -28.36 6.42
C ASP A 249 7.58 -28.53 5.34
N SER A 250 7.24 -29.06 4.18
CA SER A 250 8.09 -29.11 2.98
C SER A 250 8.27 -27.76 2.27
N ALA A 251 7.41 -26.77 2.51
CA ALA A 251 7.42 -25.44 1.85
C ALA A 251 8.31 -24.41 2.56
N LYS A 252 9.13 -24.79 3.50
CA LYS A 252 10.05 -23.92 4.29
C LYS A 252 11.09 -23.13 3.45
N SER A 253 11.15 -23.33 2.16
CA SER A 253 12.09 -22.63 1.27
C SER A 253 11.49 -21.45 0.51
N GLU A 254 10.25 -21.06 0.79
CA GLU A 254 9.60 -20.00 0.06
C GLU A 254 10.03 -18.62 0.55
N SER A 255 10.45 -17.80 -0.39
CA SER A 255 10.78 -16.40 -0.12
C SER A 255 9.83 -15.47 -0.86
N ILE A 256 9.17 -14.59 -0.12
CA ILE A 256 8.36 -13.52 -0.71
C ILE A 256 9.09 -12.20 -0.50
N ASP A 257 9.32 -11.49 -1.61
CA ASP A 257 9.90 -10.16 -1.59
C ASP A 257 8.83 -9.11 -1.85
N MET A 258 8.56 -8.26 -0.85
CA MET A 258 7.62 -7.14 -0.94
C MET A 258 8.35 -5.80 -0.76
N SER A 259 9.49 -5.64 -1.41
CA SER A 259 10.34 -4.45 -1.26
C SER A 259 10.01 -3.34 -2.26
N ASN A 260 10.43 -2.12 -1.95
CA ASN A 260 10.31 -0.94 -2.80
C ASN A 260 8.87 -0.55 -3.21
N ASN A 261 7.88 -0.93 -2.43
CA ASN A 261 6.50 -0.52 -2.69
C ASN A 261 6.19 0.82 -2.00
N SER A 262 5.30 1.61 -2.57
CA SER A 262 5.07 2.95 -2.06
C SER A 262 3.61 3.40 -2.11
N VAL A 263 3.27 4.25 -1.14
CA VAL A 263 2.01 5.01 -1.11
C VAL A 263 2.35 6.49 -0.92
N TYR A 264 1.80 7.33 -1.79
CA TYR A 264 1.90 8.78 -1.71
C TYR A 264 0.50 9.37 -1.62
N ILE A 265 0.26 10.18 -0.59
CA ILE A 265 -1.02 10.86 -0.35
C ILE A 265 -0.76 12.34 -0.16
N LYS A 266 -1.43 13.20 -0.94
CA LYS A 266 -1.28 14.63 -0.86
C LYS A 266 -2.61 15.34 -1.00
N LYS A 267 -2.81 16.41 -0.21
CA LYS A 267 -4.01 17.29 -0.27
C LYS A 267 -5.33 16.53 -0.27
N SER A 268 -5.39 15.38 0.41
CA SER A 268 -6.51 14.46 0.36
C SER A 268 -7.28 14.41 1.68
N ASN A 269 -8.56 14.04 1.61
CA ASN A 269 -9.41 13.81 2.77
C ASN A 269 -9.99 12.39 2.68
N LEU A 270 -9.45 11.49 3.46
CA LEU A 270 -9.65 10.06 3.28
C LEU A 270 -10.30 9.43 4.53
N ALA A 271 -11.33 8.64 4.30
CA ALA A 271 -11.85 7.70 5.30
C ALA A 271 -11.23 6.32 5.03
N LEU A 272 -10.20 5.97 5.80
CA LEU A 272 -9.40 4.75 5.61
C LEU A 272 -9.04 4.12 6.95
N ASP A 273 -9.01 2.81 6.99
CA ASP A 273 -8.61 2.07 8.20
C ASP A 273 -7.13 1.71 8.20
N SER A 274 -6.56 1.42 7.03
CA SER A 274 -5.16 1.06 6.94
C SER A 274 -4.48 1.68 5.71
N ILE A 275 -3.22 2.10 5.89
CA ILE A 275 -2.36 2.62 4.83
C ILE A 275 -0.98 1.98 4.99
N ALA A 276 -0.42 1.40 3.91
CA ALA A 276 0.92 0.85 3.95
C ALA A 276 1.63 0.84 2.59
N GLY A 277 2.93 1.06 2.56
CA GLY A 277 3.76 0.78 1.37
C GLY A 277 3.66 -0.69 0.97
N ALA A 278 3.86 -1.60 1.95
CA ALA A 278 3.66 -3.03 1.79
C ALA A 278 2.87 -3.60 2.96
N PHE A 279 1.83 -4.38 2.68
CA PHE A 279 0.97 -4.96 3.70
C PHE A 279 0.80 -6.45 3.50
N VAL A 280 1.23 -7.24 4.49
CA VAL A 280 0.98 -8.68 4.56
C VAL A 280 -0.10 -8.92 5.58
N TYR A 281 -1.17 -9.56 5.15
CA TYR A 281 -2.17 -10.13 6.03
C TYR A 281 -1.98 -11.64 6.09
N THR A 282 -1.44 -12.14 7.19
CA THR A 282 -1.28 -13.57 7.44
C THR A 282 -1.46 -13.85 8.91
N ASP A 283 -2.07 -14.96 9.22
CA ASP A 283 -2.17 -15.49 10.58
C ASP A 283 -0.99 -16.43 10.93
N ALA A 284 0.01 -16.51 10.06
CA ALA A 284 1.06 -17.52 10.15
C ALA A 284 2.46 -17.00 10.45
N ASP A 285 3.12 -17.76 11.27
CA ASP A 285 4.54 -17.71 11.66
C ASP A 285 5.47 -18.24 10.56
N SER A 286 5.30 -17.90 9.30
CA SER A 286 5.96 -18.69 8.29
C SER A 286 6.66 -17.90 7.22
N GLY A 287 7.85 -18.30 6.96
CA GLY A 287 8.54 -18.10 5.73
C GLY A 287 9.57 -16.97 5.74
N SER A 288 10.34 -16.92 4.68
CA SER A 288 11.37 -15.92 4.41
C SER A 288 10.74 -14.70 3.72
N PHE A 289 9.76 -14.06 4.36
CA PHE A 289 9.24 -12.78 3.86
C PHE A 289 10.25 -11.69 4.13
N LYS A 290 10.51 -10.85 3.15
CA LYS A 290 11.24 -9.60 3.33
C LYS A 290 10.45 -8.42 2.78
N SER A 291 10.59 -7.28 3.45
CA SER A 291 9.89 -6.06 3.09
C SER A 291 10.79 -4.87 3.36
N ASN A 292 11.59 -4.51 2.37
CA ASN A 292 12.61 -3.50 2.51
C ASN A 292 12.31 -2.27 1.64
N ASN A 293 12.78 -1.10 2.08
CA ASN A 293 12.69 0.14 1.31
C ASN A 293 11.26 0.51 0.90
N ASN A 294 10.25 0.17 1.69
CA ASN A 294 8.90 0.59 1.41
C ASN A 294 8.66 2.00 1.96
N LEU A 295 7.81 2.75 1.28
CA LEU A 295 7.50 4.12 1.63
C LEU A 295 5.99 4.33 1.80
N THR A 296 5.62 4.98 2.89
CA THR A 296 4.31 5.63 3.03
C THR A 296 4.53 7.12 3.30
N PHE A 297 4.04 7.96 2.41
CA PHE A 297 4.17 9.41 2.50
C PHE A 297 2.81 10.08 2.48
N ILE A 298 2.52 10.88 3.51
CA ILE A 298 1.27 11.63 3.67
C ILE A 298 1.60 13.10 3.88
N ASP A 299 1.12 13.96 3.01
CA ASP A 299 1.34 15.42 3.09
C ASP A 299 0.03 16.21 2.93
N SER A 300 -0.12 17.24 3.74
CA SER A 300 -1.22 18.22 3.64
C SER A 300 -2.61 17.55 3.55
N SER A 301 -2.81 16.47 4.29
CA SER A 301 -3.97 15.59 4.16
C SER A 301 -4.68 15.35 5.49
N THR A 302 -5.94 14.95 5.39
CA THR A 302 -6.71 14.48 6.55
C THR A 302 -7.03 12.99 6.37
N VAL A 303 -6.70 12.18 7.36
CA VAL A 303 -7.04 10.76 7.40
C VAL A 303 -7.98 10.52 8.58
N ASN A 304 -9.17 10.02 8.30
CA ASN A 304 -10.17 9.67 9.28
C ASN A 304 -10.27 8.15 9.36
N THR A 305 -10.01 7.58 10.52
CA THR A 305 -10.12 6.12 10.70
C THR A 305 -11.51 5.76 11.19
N GLY A 306 -12.04 4.65 10.69
CA GLY A 306 -13.28 4.06 11.17
C GLY A 306 -13.10 3.19 12.43
N ASP A 307 -14.19 2.54 12.85
CA ASP A 307 -14.22 1.66 14.03
C ASP A 307 -13.83 0.21 13.71
N ASN A 308 -13.06 -0.02 12.68
CA ASN A 308 -12.77 -1.35 12.17
C ASN A 308 -11.67 -2.09 12.95
N VAL A 309 -11.60 -3.40 12.68
CA VAL A 309 -10.74 -4.35 13.41
C VAL A 309 -9.26 -4.10 13.23
N TYR A 310 -8.84 -3.53 12.08
CA TYR A 310 -7.46 -3.36 11.70
C TYR A 310 -7.16 -1.91 11.35
N ASN A 311 -6.93 -1.09 12.35
CA ASN A 311 -6.56 0.30 12.17
C ASN A 311 -5.03 0.45 12.22
N ARG A 312 -4.39 0.53 11.05
CA ARG A 312 -2.93 0.48 10.94
C ARG A 312 -2.39 1.48 9.93
N LEU A 313 -1.45 2.28 10.36
CA LEU A 313 -0.70 3.17 9.49
C LEU A 313 0.76 2.74 9.51
N TYR A 314 1.20 2.09 8.44
CA TYR A 314 2.52 1.49 8.35
C TYR A 314 3.25 1.92 7.07
N SER A 315 4.58 1.80 7.07
CA SER A 315 5.33 1.70 5.82
C SER A 315 5.40 0.25 5.34
N ALA A 316 5.62 -0.68 6.27
CA ALA A 316 5.65 -2.10 5.95
C ALA A 316 5.09 -2.97 7.08
N SER A 317 4.49 -4.09 6.70
CA SER A 317 4.08 -5.17 7.61
C SER A 317 4.51 -6.49 7.00
N ALA A 318 5.64 -7.05 7.48
CA ALA A 318 6.18 -8.35 7.06
C ALA A 318 7.22 -8.84 8.06
N PRO A 319 7.51 -10.16 8.13
CA PRO A 319 8.40 -10.77 9.13
C PRO A 319 9.82 -10.20 9.20
N ASN A 320 10.44 -9.88 8.06
CA ASN A 320 11.75 -9.22 8.02
C ASN A 320 11.62 -7.89 7.28
N SER A 321 11.89 -6.79 7.97
CA SER A 321 11.60 -5.46 7.46
C SER A 321 12.74 -4.50 7.76
N GLN A 322 13.36 -3.95 6.70
CA GLN A 322 14.49 -3.05 6.82
C GLN A 322 14.31 -1.80 5.95
N ASP A 323 14.91 -0.69 6.41
CA ASP A 323 15.02 0.55 5.64
C ASP A 323 13.66 1.12 5.16
N ASN A 324 12.57 0.85 5.88
CA ASN A 324 11.25 1.33 5.53
C ASN A 324 11.00 2.71 6.14
N VAL A 325 10.24 3.55 5.42
CA VAL A 325 9.96 4.92 5.83
C VAL A 325 8.46 5.21 5.85
N LEU A 326 7.97 5.65 7.02
CA LEU A 326 6.67 6.29 7.16
C LEU A 326 6.89 7.78 7.44
N SER A 327 6.43 8.65 6.56
CA SER A 327 6.53 10.10 6.73
C SER A 327 5.15 10.75 6.63
N ILE A 328 4.80 11.53 7.65
CA ILE A 328 3.53 12.25 7.73
C ILE A 328 3.85 13.71 8.03
N GLN A 329 3.40 14.61 7.15
CA GLN A 329 3.68 16.02 7.35
C GLN A 329 2.46 16.89 7.05
N ASN A 330 2.37 18.04 7.72
CA ASN A 330 1.33 19.07 7.51
C ASN A 330 -0.10 18.49 7.51
N SER A 331 -0.36 17.45 8.29
CA SER A 331 -1.53 16.60 8.15
C SER A 331 -2.34 16.51 9.44
N THR A 332 -3.54 15.95 9.33
CA THR A 332 -4.39 15.64 10.48
C THR A 332 -4.80 14.17 10.43
N LEU A 333 -4.55 13.45 11.51
CA LEU A 333 -5.03 12.09 11.69
C LEU A 333 -6.13 12.11 12.74
N ASN A 334 -7.35 11.74 12.37
CA ASN A 334 -8.48 11.58 13.27
C ASN A 334 -8.69 10.09 13.56
N ILE A 335 -8.22 9.63 14.70
CA ILE A 335 -8.18 8.21 15.05
C ILE A 335 -9.36 7.87 15.96
N SER A 336 -10.23 6.97 15.51
CA SER A 336 -11.25 6.38 16.38
C SER A 336 -10.62 5.41 17.37
N THR A 337 -10.93 5.58 18.66
CA THR A 337 -10.40 4.76 19.75
C THR A 337 -11.44 3.86 20.41
N ASP A 338 -12.66 3.83 19.89
CA ASP A 338 -13.81 3.19 20.56
C ASP A 338 -13.67 1.68 20.75
N LYS A 339 -13.09 0.97 19.80
CA LYS A 339 -13.16 -0.49 19.82
C LYS A 339 -11.80 -1.20 19.81
N LYS A 340 -10.74 -0.62 19.22
CA LYS A 340 -9.47 -1.33 19.03
C LYS A 340 -8.24 -0.44 19.16
N TYR A 341 -7.10 -1.08 19.36
CA TYR A 341 -5.80 -0.43 19.34
C TYR A 341 -5.49 0.09 17.93
N TYR A 342 -4.98 1.29 17.85
CA TYR A 342 -4.45 1.87 16.62
C TYR A 342 -2.93 1.94 16.70
N SER A 343 -2.28 1.61 15.60
CA SER A 343 -0.82 1.64 15.54
C SER A 343 -0.33 2.51 14.41
N ILE A 344 0.56 3.44 14.72
CA ILE A 344 1.34 4.22 13.74
C ILE A 344 2.77 3.72 13.82
N ARG A 345 3.21 2.96 12.84
CA ARG A 345 4.54 2.32 12.89
C ARG A 345 5.26 2.46 11.56
N ALA A 346 6.58 2.73 11.58
CA ALA A 346 7.32 2.53 10.35
C ALA A 346 7.20 1.07 9.91
N VAL A 347 7.36 0.13 10.87
CA VAL A 347 7.28 -1.29 10.57
C VAL A 347 6.58 -2.08 11.67
N TYR A 348 5.80 -3.07 11.24
CA TYR A 348 5.34 -4.18 12.04
C TYR A 348 5.90 -5.50 11.48
N SER A 349 6.85 -6.09 12.19
CA SER A 349 7.43 -7.39 11.87
C SER A 349 6.89 -8.43 12.85
N ALA A 350 6.01 -9.28 12.41
CA ALA A 350 5.35 -10.25 13.28
C ALA A 350 6.31 -11.31 13.85
N ASP A 351 7.45 -11.61 13.17
CA ASP A 351 8.26 -12.75 13.58
C ASP A 351 9.71 -12.45 13.91
N LYS A 352 10.44 -11.68 13.08
CA LYS A 352 11.90 -11.66 13.20
C LYS A 352 12.50 -10.29 13.41
N THR A 353 12.71 -9.52 12.35
CA THR A 353 13.55 -8.33 12.44
C THR A 353 12.88 -7.06 11.95
N ALA A 354 13.08 -5.96 12.68
CA ALA A 354 12.73 -4.61 12.28
C ALA A 354 13.98 -3.74 12.43
N GLU A 355 14.69 -3.45 11.33
CA GLU A 355 15.97 -2.75 11.38
C GLU A 355 15.98 -1.49 10.49
N ASN A 356 16.66 -0.44 10.95
CA ASN A 356 16.90 0.81 10.24
C ASN A 356 15.62 1.52 9.76
N ASN A 357 14.46 1.23 10.35
CA ASN A 357 13.21 1.81 9.91
C ASN A 357 13.01 3.20 10.50
N ARG A 358 12.29 4.05 9.79
CA ARG A 358 12.10 5.43 10.19
C ARG A 358 10.63 5.86 10.11
N LEU A 359 10.20 6.48 11.21
CA LEU A 359 8.92 7.18 11.33
C LEU A 359 9.20 8.67 11.54
N ASN A 360 8.71 9.49 10.63
CA ASN A 360 8.80 10.94 10.71
C ASN A 360 7.39 11.57 10.72
N ILE A 361 7.07 12.34 11.74
CA ILE A 361 5.81 13.07 11.87
C ILE A 361 6.15 14.53 12.12
N SER A 362 5.78 15.42 11.21
CA SER A 362 6.08 16.85 11.31
C SER A 362 4.86 17.72 11.04
N ASN A 363 4.72 18.83 11.78
CA ASN A 363 3.61 19.77 11.63
C ASN A 363 2.24 19.08 11.57
N THR A 364 2.04 18.01 12.34
CA THR A 364 0.90 17.12 12.21
C THR A 364 0.12 17.05 13.53
N THR A 365 -1.20 17.02 13.42
CA THR A 365 -2.09 16.81 14.56
C THR A 365 -2.65 15.39 14.53
N ILE A 366 -2.46 14.66 15.62
CA ILE A 366 -3.05 13.35 15.84
C ILE A 366 -4.18 13.52 16.87
N ASN A 367 -5.42 13.55 16.39
CA ASN A 367 -6.60 13.59 17.25
C ASN A 367 -7.02 12.16 17.61
N THR A 368 -7.29 11.93 18.86
CA THR A 368 -7.90 10.68 19.34
C THR A 368 -9.37 10.96 19.66
N LEU A 369 -10.26 10.37 18.87
CA LEU A 369 -11.70 10.57 18.99
C LEU A 369 -12.25 9.71 20.14
N ASN A 370 -13.33 10.18 20.79
CA ASN A 370 -14.02 9.44 21.86
C ASN A 370 -13.15 9.14 23.10
N GLU A 371 -12.22 10.02 23.41
CA GLU A 371 -11.25 9.88 24.51
C GLU A 371 -11.89 9.66 25.90
N ASN A 372 -13.10 10.15 26.10
CA ASN A 372 -13.84 10.04 27.38
C ASN A 372 -14.52 8.68 27.55
N ASN A 373 -14.54 7.83 26.54
CA ASN A 373 -15.07 6.49 26.66
C ASN A 373 -14.14 5.64 27.53
N VAL A 374 -14.66 5.03 28.59
CA VAL A 374 -13.90 4.16 29.51
C VAL A 374 -13.24 2.98 28.76
N SER A 375 -13.85 2.55 27.66
CA SER A 375 -13.35 1.47 26.80
C SER A 375 -12.38 1.93 25.71
N ALA A 376 -12.12 3.24 25.62
CA ALA A 376 -11.26 3.79 24.56
C ALA A 376 -9.85 3.17 24.62
N LYS A 377 -9.40 2.71 23.47
CA LYS A 377 -8.11 2.03 23.31
C LYS A 377 -6.98 3.01 23.06
N ASN A 378 -5.79 2.58 23.37
CA ASN A 378 -4.59 3.38 23.20
C ASN A 378 -4.10 3.38 21.76
N VAL A 379 -3.38 4.44 21.41
CA VAL A 379 -2.63 4.60 20.16
C VAL A 379 -1.16 4.49 20.50
N ASP A 380 -0.41 3.67 19.76
CA ASP A 380 1.04 3.58 19.87
C ASP A 380 1.74 4.10 18.61
N ILE A 381 2.85 4.80 18.81
CA ILE A 381 3.74 5.31 17.79
C ILE A 381 5.07 4.58 17.91
N THR A 382 5.51 3.87 16.86
CA THR A 382 6.71 3.03 16.96
C THR A 382 7.53 3.05 15.67
N GLY A 383 8.86 3.20 15.77
CA GLY A 383 9.78 3.10 14.64
C GLY A 383 9.86 1.68 14.07
N GLY A 384 10.14 0.70 14.93
CA GLY A 384 10.19 -0.71 14.54
C GLY A 384 9.58 -1.61 15.61
N TYR A 385 8.64 -2.45 15.22
CA TYR A 385 8.07 -3.47 16.11
C TYR A 385 8.39 -4.85 15.58
N SER A 386 8.98 -5.73 16.42
CA SER A 386 9.31 -7.10 16.08
C SER A 386 9.09 -8.04 17.26
N TYR A 387 9.10 -9.35 17.01
CA TYR A 387 9.12 -10.33 18.08
C TYR A 387 10.55 -10.72 18.51
N GLU A 388 11.55 -10.57 17.65
CA GLU A 388 12.93 -10.95 17.99
C GLU A 388 13.87 -9.73 18.07
N THR A 389 14.12 -9.05 16.96
CA THR A 389 15.10 -7.97 16.90
C THR A 389 14.49 -6.68 16.39
N SER A 390 14.59 -5.62 17.19
CA SER A 390 14.27 -4.24 16.83
C SER A 390 15.53 -3.38 16.99
N ARG A 391 16.14 -2.97 15.88
CA ARG A 391 17.46 -2.30 15.93
C ARG A 391 17.54 -1.09 15.01
N ASN A 392 18.25 -0.05 15.46
CA ASN A 392 18.52 1.16 14.68
C ASN A 392 17.27 1.87 14.15
N ASN A 393 16.11 1.66 14.76
CA ASN A 393 14.89 2.31 14.31
C ASN A 393 14.80 3.71 14.90
N LYS A 394 14.19 4.63 14.14
CA LYS A 394 14.13 6.04 14.51
C LYS A 394 12.71 6.58 14.42
N VAL A 395 12.27 7.28 15.47
CA VAL A 395 11.05 8.08 15.49
C VAL A 395 11.42 9.55 15.65
N ILE A 396 10.90 10.38 14.79
CA ILE A 396 11.06 11.84 14.86
C ILE A 396 9.67 12.46 14.90
N LEU A 397 9.36 13.18 15.96
CA LEU A 397 8.17 14.01 16.07
C LEU A 397 8.61 15.46 16.13
N ASP A 398 8.23 16.27 15.16
CA ASP A 398 8.58 17.67 15.05
C ASP A 398 7.33 18.55 14.93
N ASN A 399 7.23 19.57 15.78
CA ASN A 399 6.14 20.54 15.78
C ASN A 399 4.74 19.91 15.64
N SER A 400 4.50 18.84 16.39
CA SER A 400 3.28 18.02 16.25
C SER A 400 2.46 18.00 17.54
N VAL A 401 1.17 17.67 17.43
CA VAL A 401 0.23 17.59 18.56
C VAL A 401 -0.28 16.16 18.69
N LEU A 402 -0.16 15.59 19.88
CA LEU A 402 -0.60 14.23 20.19
C LEU A 402 -1.87 14.24 21.05
N GLY A 403 -2.90 13.53 20.60
CA GLY A 403 -4.13 13.31 21.33
C GLY A 403 -3.92 12.47 22.61
N ARG A 404 -4.84 12.57 23.57
CA ARG A 404 -4.67 11.97 24.92
C ARG A 404 -4.55 10.46 24.94
N LYS A 405 -5.07 9.76 23.93
CA LYS A 405 -4.95 8.30 23.82
C LYS A 405 -3.67 7.84 23.12
N VAL A 406 -2.83 8.74 22.66
CA VAL A 406 -1.45 8.40 22.29
C VAL A 406 -0.66 8.18 23.57
N THR A 407 -0.49 6.94 23.98
CA THR A 407 0.09 6.61 25.31
C THR A 407 1.54 6.19 25.24
N SER A 408 2.06 5.88 24.06
CA SER A 408 3.46 5.51 23.91
C SER A 408 4.09 5.97 22.60
N VAL A 409 5.37 6.40 22.70
CA VAL A 409 6.25 6.66 21.57
C VAL A 409 7.54 5.87 21.78
N ASN A 410 7.80 4.93 20.88
CA ASN A 410 8.93 4.01 21.01
C ASN A 410 9.80 4.06 19.74
N GLY A 411 11.12 4.17 19.89
CA GLY A 411 12.06 4.01 18.79
C GLY A 411 12.00 2.60 18.22
N GLY A 412 12.01 1.59 19.11
CA GLY A 412 11.86 0.20 18.75
C GLY A 412 11.27 -0.66 19.86
N ILE A 413 10.49 -1.65 19.50
CA ILE A 413 9.92 -2.64 20.42
C ILE A 413 10.31 -4.03 19.95
N SER A 414 10.85 -4.84 20.88
CA SER A 414 11.01 -6.28 20.71
C SER A 414 10.11 -7.00 21.69
N ASN A 415 9.17 -7.78 21.18
CA ASN A 415 8.14 -8.47 21.95
C ASN A 415 8.40 -9.98 21.94
N GLY A 416 9.16 -10.46 22.94
CA GLY A 416 9.54 -11.86 23.07
C GLY A 416 8.39 -12.77 23.42
N TYR A 417 7.59 -13.12 22.45
CA TYR A 417 6.46 -14.03 22.63
C TYR A 417 6.86 -15.52 22.63
N TYR A 418 8.04 -15.85 22.09
CA TYR A 418 8.50 -17.23 21.95
C TYR A 418 9.83 -17.44 22.69
N GLU A 419 9.93 -18.50 23.49
CA GLU A 419 11.07 -18.84 24.36
C GLU A 419 12.42 -19.10 23.64
N LYS A 420 12.52 -18.90 22.32
CA LYS A 420 13.61 -19.47 21.51
C LYS A 420 14.65 -18.50 21.00
N SER A 421 14.47 -17.21 21.11
CA SER A 421 15.35 -16.26 20.43
C SER A 421 15.97 -15.25 21.37
N GLN A 422 17.14 -14.80 20.98
CA GLN A 422 17.81 -13.68 21.58
C GLN A 422 17.02 -12.40 21.26
N ILE A 423 16.26 -11.91 22.23
CA ILE A 423 15.44 -10.72 22.08
C ILE A 423 16.33 -9.49 22.17
N VAL A 424 16.30 -8.64 21.14
CA VAL A 424 17.15 -7.46 21.06
C VAL A 424 16.33 -6.21 20.74
N ALA A 425 16.50 -5.15 21.52
CA ALA A 425 15.99 -3.81 21.21
C ALA A 425 17.11 -2.78 21.47
N ASP A 426 17.98 -2.57 20.48
CA ASP A 426 19.15 -1.71 20.65
C ASP A 426 19.24 -0.59 19.60
N ASN A 427 20.00 0.45 19.91
CA ASN A 427 20.26 1.61 19.06
C ASN A 427 19.00 2.29 18.48
N ASN A 428 17.85 2.09 19.13
CA ASN A 428 16.62 2.74 18.70
C ASN A 428 16.54 4.15 19.29
N LEU A 429 16.04 5.11 18.50
CA LEU A 429 16.07 6.52 18.83
C LEU A 429 14.68 7.17 18.72
N VAL A 430 14.34 7.99 19.71
CA VAL A 430 13.19 8.91 19.65
C VAL A 430 13.70 10.35 19.75
N ILE A 431 13.29 11.19 18.81
CA ILE A 431 13.56 12.63 18.83
C ILE A 431 12.21 13.35 18.89
N LEU A 432 12.04 14.17 19.92
CA LEU A 432 10.87 15.01 20.12
C LEU A 432 11.30 16.48 20.05
N ASN A 433 10.81 17.21 19.06
CA ASN A 433 11.08 18.63 18.90
C ASN A 433 9.76 19.40 18.85
N LYS A 434 9.58 20.40 19.73
CA LYS A 434 8.36 21.23 19.78
C LYS A 434 7.04 20.46 19.71
N THR A 435 7.04 19.22 20.18
CA THR A 435 5.86 18.35 20.14
C THR A 435 5.02 18.59 21.40
N ASN A 436 3.73 18.86 21.21
CA ASN A 436 2.80 19.02 22.32
C ASN A 436 2.28 17.65 22.77
N MET A 437 2.58 17.30 24.02
CA MET A 437 2.30 16.00 24.61
C MET A 437 1.50 16.17 25.91
N HIS A 438 0.75 15.15 26.29
CA HIS A 438 0.11 15.08 27.62
C HIS A 438 1.00 14.34 28.64
N ASN A 439 0.65 14.46 29.93
CA ASN A 439 1.51 13.98 31.04
C ASN A 439 1.62 12.45 31.12
N ASP A 440 0.71 11.69 30.54
CA ASP A 440 0.66 10.22 30.65
C ASP A 440 1.41 9.52 29.50
N LEU A 441 2.13 10.27 28.64
CA LEU A 441 2.87 9.72 27.55
C LEU A 441 4.15 9.02 27.99
N SER A 442 4.31 7.76 27.63
CA SER A 442 5.57 7.00 27.77
C SER A 442 6.45 7.15 26.55
N VAL A 443 7.70 7.56 26.73
CA VAL A 443 8.69 7.70 25.64
C VAL A 443 9.88 6.79 25.91
N LYS A 444 10.23 5.92 24.94
CA LYS A 444 11.33 4.96 25.08
C LYS A 444 12.16 4.89 23.79
N GLY A 445 13.47 4.89 23.86
CA GLY A 445 14.35 4.61 22.73
C GLY A 445 14.13 3.16 22.25
N GLY A 446 14.42 2.18 23.11
CA GLY A 446 14.16 0.76 22.87
C GLY A 446 13.35 0.15 24.02
N TYR A 447 12.55 -0.85 23.72
CA TYR A 447 11.73 -1.56 24.70
C TYR A 447 11.67 -3.05 24.41
N ILE A 448 11.97 -3.86 25.42
CA ILE A 448 11.79 -5.31 25.38
C ILE A 448 10.57 -5.65 26.25
N HIS A 449 9.61 -6.31 25.63
CA HIS A 449 8.45 -6.87 26.32
C HIS A 449 8.60 -8.40 26.33
N THR A 450 8.84 -8.96 27.50
CA THR A 450 8.88 -10.42 27.69
C THR A 450 7.53 -10.87 28.28
N VAL A 451 6.82 -11.69 27.54
CA VAL A 451 5.69 -12.44 28.11
C VAL A 451 6.28 -13.70 28.70
N THR A 452 6.38 -13.77 30.03
CA THR A 452 6.65 -15.06 30.69
C THR A 452 5.41 -15.93 30.46
N PRO A 453 5.54 -17.08 29.81
CA PRO A 453 4.43 -18.01 29.72
C PRO A 453 3.99 -18.38 31.14
N ASP A 454 2.71 -18.21 31.41
CA ASP A 454 2.15 -18.68 32.66
C ASP A 454 2.39 -20.19 32.77
N LYS A 455 3.28 -20.61 33.68
CA LYS A 455 3.64 -22.05 33.87
C LYS A 455 2.51 -22.87 34.51
N THR A 456 1.29 -22.37 34.41
CA THR A 456 0.11 -23.07 34.95
C THR A 456 -0.91 -23.29 33.84
N GLN A 457 -0.67 -24.27 33.00
CA GLN A 457 -1.71 -25.15 32.45
C GLN A 457 -1.13 -26.51 32.07
#